data_a06dd10600ee86aaadbbf00bf197e344
#
_entry.id   a06dd10600ee86aaadbbf00bf197e344
#
_cell.length_a   1.000
_cell.length_b   1.000
_cell.length_c   1.000
_cell.angle_alpha   90.00
_cell.angle_beta   90.00
_cell.angle_gamma   90.00
#
_symmetry.space_group_name_H-M   'P 1'
#
loop_
_entity.id
_entity.type
_entity.pdbx_description
1 polymer ?
#
loop_
_entity_poly.entity_id
_entity_poly.type
_entity_poly.pdbx_seq_one_letter_code
_entity_poly.pdbx_strand_id
1 'polypeptide(L)'
;MPGFQSGLTWWEAVSVYGDRRVLAMAFLGFSAGLPYLLVFSTLTAWLRDADVSRSAIGFFAWVGITYSVKVLWAPVVDRLPIFYMTRRLGQRRSWILLAQIGIGGGLFSISFIGPNNLFLLSLIALLVAFFSATQDIAIDAYRIEAAIDKYQGAMAASYIFGYRVALLFAGAGCLYFAEFLGWTLAYQIMAVSILIGIFTVLLVSEPKKDESNFDLSAEKKIISAIAVGPLFKWFATAVVSPFVDFFSRNGKFALLILLFISVFRLSDIAMGIMANPFYLDMGYSLAEIASVVKIFGFFMTIAGSFACGLLVVKYGIYIPLLVGAAAVSMTNLLFALLSTQEPEISYLAAVISADNLSGGFAATAFVAYLSSITNRAYTATQYALFSSLMTFPGKFISGFSGLVVDHGGYFDFFILAGMLGLPAIILVLVMLWYFSTDQKIEPN
;
A
#
# COMPACT_ATOMS: atom_id res chain seq x y z
N MET A 1 -16.31 -6.99 -17.52
CA MET A 1 -14.89 -7.08 -17.07
C MET A 1 -14.02 -6.40 -18.09
N PRO A 2 -12.95 -5.67 -17.72
CA PRO A 2 -12.11 -4.99 -18.69
C PRO A 2 -11.38 -6.02 -19.54
N GLY A 3 -11.72 -6.04 -20.84
CA GLY A 3 -11.14 -6.95 -21.82
C GLY A 3 -9.65 -6.74 -22.00
N PHE A 4 -8.97 -7.77 -22.49
CA PHE A 4 -7.61 -7.70 -23.01
C PHE A 4 -7.50 -6.55 -24.02
N GLN A 5 -6.95 -5.41 -23.65
CA GLN A 5 -6.60 -4.35 -24.60
C GLN A 5 -5.26 -4.74 -25.28
N SER A 6 -5.37 -5.65 -26.24
CA SER A 6 -4.30 -5.93 -27.19
C SER A 6 -4.30 -4.84 -28.26
N GLY A 7 -3.30 -3.97 -28.28
CA GLY A 7 -3.14 -3.05 -29.39
C GLY A 7 -2.34 -1.77 -29.17
N LEU A 8 -2.01 -1.40 -27.92
CA LEU A 8 -1.22 -0.21 -27.68
C LEU A 8 0.24 -0.44 -28.07
N THR A 9 0.83 0.51 -28.78
CA THR A 9 2.27 0.55 -29.03
C THR A 9 3.02 0.88 -27.73
N TRP A 10 4.31 0.54 -27.67
CA TRP A 10 5.16 0.88 -26.51
C TRP A 10 5.22 2.40 -26.27
N TRP A 11 5.20 3.19 -27.35
CA TRP A 11 5.20 4.65 -27.26
C TRP A 11 3.93 5.21 -26.64
N GLU A 12 2.77 4.65 -26.99
CA GLU A 12 1.50 5.00 -26.35
C GLU A 12 1.48 4.63 -24.87
N ALA A 13 2.05 3.48 -24.49
CA ALA A 13 2.15 3.08 -23.09
C ALA A 13 3.05 4.02 -22.27
N VAL A 14 4.16 4.50 -22.83
CA VAL A 14 5.03 5.50 -22.19
C VAL A 14 4.36 6.87 -22.11
N SER A 15 3.64 7.30 -23.14
CA SER A 15 2.97 8.60 -23.17
C SER A 15 1.91 8.78 -22.07
N VAL A 16 1.37 7.68 -21.55
CA VAL A 16 0.43 7.68 -20.41
C VAL A 16 1.03 8.36 -19.17
N TYR A 17 2.33 8.25 -18.96
CA TYR A 17 3.00 8.88 -17.80
C TYR A 17 3.06 10.42 -17.88
N GLY A 18 2.80 11.02 -19.06
CA GLY A 18 2.63 12.46 -19.22
C GLY A 18 1.25 12.99 -18.81
N ASP A 19 0.28 12.12 -18.52
CA ASP A 19 -1.05 12.55 -18.07
C ASP A 19 -0.96 13.20 -16.67
N ARG A 20 -1.62 14.37 -16.53
CA ARG A 20 -1.63 15.13 -15.26
C ARG A 20 -2.12 14.32 -14.07
N ARG A 21 -3.05 13.39 -14.27
CA ARG A 21 -3.58 12.50 -13.21
C ARG A 21 -2.51 11.50 -12.74
N VAL A 22 -1.73 10.97 -13.69
CA VAL A 22 -0.62 10.04 -13.40
C VAL A 22 0.51 10.77 -12.67
N LEU A 23 0.87 11.97 -13.11
CA LEU A 23 1.87 12.81 -12.42
C LEU A 23 1.43 13.20 -11.02
N ALA A 24 0.17 13.61 -10.85
CA ALA A 24 -0.38 13.96 -9.53
C ALA A 24 -0.28 12.80 -8.54
N MET A 25 -0.39 11.54 -9.00
CA MET A 25 -0.25 10.36 -8.13
C MET A 25 1.14 10.22 -7.52
N ALA A 26 2.21 10.72 -8.18
CA ALA A 26 3.54 10.72 -7.57
C ALA A 26 3.60 11.66 -6.35
N PHE A 27 3.01 12.85 -6.45
CA PHE A 27 2.97 13.82 -5.33
C PHE A 27 2.00 13.39 -4.21
N LEU A 28 0.86 12.79 -4.56
CA LEU A 28 -0.05 12.21 -3.58
C LEU A 28 0.58 10.97 -2.90
N GLY A 29 1.31 10.16 -3.64
CA GLY A 29 2.10 9.05 -3.11
C GLY A 29 3.18 9.53 -2.13
N PHE A 30 3.88 10.63 -2.47
CA PHE A 30 4.82 11.26 -1.54
C PHE A 30 4.13 11.69 -0.24
N SER A 31 3.00 12.36 -0.34
CA SER A 31 2.21 12.77 0.83
C SER A 31 1.74 11.58 1.67
N ALA A 32 1.40 10.44 1.05
CA ALA A 32 0.96 9.23 1.73
C ALA A 32 2.11 8.50 2.46
N GLY A 33 3.30 8.43 1.83
CA GLY A 33 4.45 7.76 2.41
C GLY A 33 5.14 8.54 3.54
N LEU A 34 5.03 9.88 3.52
CA LEU A 34 5.74 10.77 4.42
C LEU A 34 5.49 10.48 5.91
N PRO A 35 4.25 10.37 6.41
CA PRO A 35 3.99 10.20 7.84
C PRO A 35 4.38 8.82 8.37
N TYR A 36 4.45 7.80 7.50
CA TYR A 36 4.63 6.41 7.94
C TYR A 36 5.88 6.22 8.80
N LEU A 37 7.06 6.59 8.30
CA LEU A 37 8.30 6.43 9.08
C LEU A 37 8.39 7.43 10.24
N LEU A 38 7.76 8.60 10.12
CA LEU A 38 7.79 9.65 11.14
C LEU A 38 6.99 9.32 12.41
N VAL A 39 6.08 8.35 12.35
CA VAL A 39 5.39 7.80 13.53
C VAL A 39 5.90 6.43 13.94
N PHE A 40 6.86 5.84 13.18
CA PHE A 40 7.49 4.55 13.45
C PHE A 40 8.99 4.69 13.63
N SER A 41 9.77 4.20 12.68
CA SER A 41 11.21 4.02 12.82
C SER A 41 11.97 5.33 13.07
N THR A 42 11.57 6.44 12.47
CA THR A 42 12.19 7.76 12.71
C THR A 42 11.85 8.28 14.10
N LEU A 43 10.60 8.13 14.55
CA LEU A 43 10.20 8.51 15.91
C LEU A 43 10.92 7.64 16.96
N THR A 44 11.00 6.33 16.73
CA THR A 44 11.71 5.43 17.66
C THR A 44 13.21 5.73 17.73
N ALA A 45 13.82 6.20 16.64
CA ALA A 45 15.19 6.68 16.65
C ALA A 45 15.33 7.93 17.53
N TRP A 46 14.43 8.92 17.40
CA TRP A 46 14.44 10.10 18.28
C TRP A 46 14.23 9.75 19.75
N LEU A 47 13.27 8.85 20.05
CA LEU A 47 13.03 8.39 21.42
C LEU A 47 14.27 7.70 22.00
N ARG A 48 14.97 6.93 21.16
CA ARG A 48 16.21 6.26 21.61
C ARG A 48 17.36 7.22 21.84
N ASP A 49 17.51 8.22 20.99
CA ASP A 49 18.49 9.30 21.11
C ASP A 49 18.26 10.14 22.39
N ALA A 50 17.01 10.24 22.83
CA ALA A 50 16.61 10.88 24.08
C ALA A 50 16.59 9.94 25.30
N ASP A 51 17.27 8.79 25.25
CA ASP A 51 17.41 7.80 26.33
C ASP A 51 16.07 7.22 26.84
N VAL A 52 15.00 7.26 26.04
CA VAL A 52 13.72 6.61 26.40
C VAL A 52 13.90 5.10 26.47
N SER A 53 13.28 4.46 27.45
CA SER A 53 13.38 3.02 27.65
C SER A 53 12.87 2.21 26.47
N ARG A 54 13.52 1.07 26.16
CA ARG A 54 13.14 0.18 25.06
C ARG A 54 11.70 -0.31 25.18
N SER A 55 11.23 -0.56 26.40
CA SER A 55 9.85 -0.97 26.67
C SER A 55 8.84 0.11 26.26
N ALA A 56 9.10 1.39 26.61
CA ALA A 56 8.26 2.50 26.21
C ALA A 56 8.26 2.67 24.67
N ILE A 57 9.42 2.55 24.02
CA ILE A 57 9.54 2.58 22.56
C ILE A 57 8.72 1.45 21.91
N GLY A 58 8.72 0.25 22.50
CA GLY A 58 7.94 -0.89 22.03
C GLY A 58 6.44 -0.60 21.96
N PHE A 59 5.87 0.16 22.91
CA PHE A 59 4.45 0.52 22.89
C PHE A 59 4.08 1.44 21.71
N PHE A 60 5.01 2.24 21.19
CA PHE A 60 4.75 3.03 19.99
C PHE A 60 4.50 2.19 18.73
N ALA A 61 4.94 0.91 18.70
CA ALA A 61 4.59 0.00 17.61
C ALA A 61 3.07 -0.23 17.48
N TRP A 62 2.32 -0.09 18.57
CA TRP A 62 0.85 -0.21 18.53
C TRP A 62 0.14 0.89 17.75
N VAL A 63 0.78 2.02 17.53
CA VAL A 63 0.30 3.05 16.59
C VAL A 63 0.05 2.44 15.20
N GLY A 64 0.82 1.40 14.83
CA GLY A 64 0.66 0.66 13.57
C GLY A 64 -0.63 -0.11 13.40
N ILE A 65 -1.32 -0.45 14.50
CA ILE A 65 -2.63 -1.12 14.45
C ILE A 65 -3.65 -0.24 13.72
N THR A 66 -3.53 1.09 13.83
CA THR A 66 -4.42 2.04 13.15
C THR A 66 -4.51 1.79 11.64
N TYR A 67 -3.38 1.51 11.00
CA TYR A 67 -3.37 1.23 9.55
C TYR A 67 -4.02 -0.11 9.19
N SER A 68 -4.05 -1.06 10.11
CA SER A 68 -4.69 -2.37 9.86
C SER A 68 -6.20 -2.35 10.07
N VAL A 69 -6.70 -1.44 10.92
CA VAL A 69 -8.14 -1.34 11.23
C VAL A 69 -8.85 -0.23 10.47
N LYS A 70 -8.18 0.41 9.50
CA LYS A 70 -8.73 1.53 8.72
C LYS A 70 -10.05 1.22 8.00
N VAL A 71 -10.32 -0.07 7.72
CA VAL A 71 -11.59 -0.53 7.15
C VAL A 71 -12.80 -0.15 8.00
N LEU A 72 -12.64 0.01 9.32
CA LEU A 72 -13.74 0.33 10.24
C LEU A 72 -14.34 1.72 10.00
N TRP A 73 -13.54 2.70 9.55
CA TRP A 73 -14.03 4.05 9.25
C TRP A 73 -14.00 4.42 7.76
N ALA A 74 -13.53 3.53 6.90
CA ALA A 74 -13.57 3.75 5.45
C ALA A 74 -14.99 4.08 4.93
N PRO A 75 -16.10 3.49 5.44
CA PRO A 75 -17.45 3.88 5.07
C PRO A 75 -17.80 5.36 5.37
N VAL A 76 -17.19 5.91 6.42
CA VAL A 76 -17.35 7.35 6.77
C VAL A 76 -16.71 8.21 5.69
N VAL A 77 -15.48 7.88 5.27
CA VAL A 77 -14.77 8.58 4.19
C VAL A 77 -15.50 8.47 2.85
N ASP A 78 -16.15 7.31 2.59
CA ASP A 78 -16.91 7.10 1.37
C ASP A 78 -18.17 7.95 1.27
N ARG A 79 -18.90 8.10 2.38
CA ARG A 79 -20.28 8.62 2.35
C ARG A 79 -20.51 9.93 3.08
N LEU A 80 -19.69 10.23 4.10
CA LEU A 80 -19.90 11.43 4.91
C LEU A 80 -19.27 12.66 4.24
N PRO A 81 -20.06 13.67 3.86
CA PRO A 81 -19.50 14.92 3.38
C PRO A 81 -18.89 15.71 4.54
N ILE A 82 -17.70 16.27 4.31
CA ILE A 82 -17.13 17.26 5.22
C ILE A 82 -17.83 18.58 4.92
N PHE A 83 -18.53 19.14 5.93
CA PHE A 83 -19.28 20.38 5.83
C PHE A 83 -18.55 21.38 4.92
N TYR A 84 -19.07 22.34 4.33
CA TYR A 84 -18.49 23.38 3.47
C TYR A 84 -17.37 22.94 2.46
N MET A 85 -16.36 22.12 2.91
CA MET A 85 -15.24 21.68 2.05
C MET A 85 -15.71 20.81 0.89
N THR A 86 -16.61 19.84 1.15
CA THR A 86 -17.11 18.95 0.11
C THR A 86 -17.89 19.68 -0.98
N ARG A 87 -18.59 20.78 -0.63
CA ARG A 87 -19.32 21.60 -1.62
C ARG A 87 -18.38 22.33 -2.58
N ARG A 88 -17.16 22.68 -2.16
CA ARG A 88 -16.19 23.44 -2.97
C ARG A 88 -15.18 22.55 -3.67
N LEU A 89 -14.70 21.52 -3.00
CA LEU A 89 -13.59 20.69 -3.47
C LEU A 89 -14.04 19.31 -3.99
N GLY A 90 -15.22 18.85 -3.60
CA GLY A 90 -15.67 17.47 -3.83
C GLY A 90 -15.35 16.55 -2.65
N GLN A 91 -15.83 15.31 -2.71
CA GLN A 91 -15.76 14.34 -1.61
C GLN A 91 -14.32 13.90 -1.32
N ARG A 92 -13.61 13.42 -2.35
CA ARG A 92 -12.27 12.82 -2.18
C ARG A 92 -11.23 13.85 -1.79
N ARG A 93 -11.20 14.97 -2.50
CA ARG A 93 -10.28 16.07 -2.24
C ARG A 93 -10.43 16.65 -0.85
N SER A 94 -11.67 16.77 -0.35
CA SER A 94 -11.94 17.29 1.00
C SER A 94 -11.38 16.38 2.08
N TRP A 95 -11.56 15.05 1.96
CA TRP A 95 -11.02 14.09 2.92
C TRP A 95 -9.49 14.03 2.88
N ILE A 96 -8.88 14.07 1.68
CA ILE A 96 -7.42 14.13 1.54
C ILE A 96 -6.87 15.38 2.18
N LEU A 97 -7.48 16.55 1.91
CA LEU A 97 -7.02 17.84 2.45
C LEU A 97 -7.15 17.89 3.98
N LEU A 98 -8.27 17.44 4.54
CA LEU A 98 -8.46 17.35 5.99
C LEU A 98 -7.40 16.47 6.64
N ALA A 99 -7.16 15.31 6.05
CA ALA A 99 -6.15 14.38 6.55
C ALA A 99 -4.73 14.97 6.49
N GLN A 100 -4.37 15.65 5.40
CA GLN A 100 -3.06 16.31 5.24
C GLN A 100 -2.86 17.45 6.24
N ILE A 101 -3.90 18.24 6.52
CA ILE A 101 -3.85 19.27 7.57
C ILE A 101 -3.64 18.62 8.94
N GLY A 102 -4.34 17.52 9.22
CA GLY A 102 -4.18 16.77 10.47
C GLY A 102 -2.77 16.17 10.63
N ILE A 103 -2.21 15.62 9.55
CA ILE A 103 -0.84 15.09 9.51
C ILE A 103 0.16 16.21 9.75
N GLY A 104 0.09 17.31 8.99
CA GLY A 104 1.00 18.43 9.10
C GLY A 104 0.96 19.06 10.47
N GLY A 105 -0.25 19.33 11.01
CA GLY A 105 -0.44 19.86 12.36
C GLY A 105 0.06 18.91 13.44
N GLY A 106 -0.18 17.61 13.29
CA GLY A 106 0.31 16.59 14.21
C GLY A 106 1.84 16.47 14.22
N LEU A 107 2.49 16.40 13.05
CA LEU A 107 3.94 16.37 12.94
C LEU A 107 4.59 17.65 13.49
N PHE A 108 3.97 18.81 13.23
CA PHE A 108 4.41 20.08 13.80
C PHE A 108 4.28 20.09 15.32
N SER A 109 3.20 19.53 15.88
CA SER A 109 3.02 19.38 17.32
C SER A 109 4.05 18.42 17.94
N ILE A 110 4.35 17.30 17.27
CA ILE A 110 5.41 16.35 17.68
C ILE A 110 6.75 17.07 17.83
N SER A 111 7.08 18.01 16.93
CA SER A 111 8.35 18.75 16.95
C SER A 111 8.58 19.57 18.24
N PHE A 112 7.50 20.03 18.88
CA PHE A 112 7.59 20.82 20.13
C PHE A 112 7.47 19.96 21.39
N ILE A 113 6.64 18.91 21.34
CA ILE A 113 6.42 18.04 22.51
C ILE A 113 7.66 17.18 22.76
N GLY A 114 8.19 16.59 21.69
CA GLY A 114 9.34 15.71 21.77
C GLY A 114 9.19 14.59 22.80
N PRO A 115 10.31 13.99 23.25
CA PRO A 115 10.32 12.93 24.25
C PRO A 115 9.95 13.37 25.68
N ASN A 116 9.79 14.69 25.93
CA ASN A 116 9.54 15.23 27.27
C ASN A 116 8.19 14.79 27.88
N ASN A 117 7.21 14.49 27.02
CA ASN A 117 5.89 13.99 27.45
C ASN A 117 5.45 12.84 26.56
N LEU A 118 5.84 11.62 26.94
CA LEU A 118 5.57 10.41 26.16
C LEU A 118 4.09 10.11 25.99
N PHE A 119 3.25 10.45 26.98
CA PHE A 119 1.80 10.27 26.87
C PHE A 119 1.20 11.17 25.79
N LEU A 120 1.48 12.46 25.83
CA LEU A 120 0.97 13.39 24.83
C LEU A 120 1.56 13.10 23.45
N LEU A 121 2.85 12.74 23.38
CA LEU A 121 3.52 12.32 22.15
C LEU A 121 2.82 11.10 21.52
N SER A 122 2.47 10.09 22.33
CA SER A 122 1.78 8.89 21.84
C SER A 122 0.38 9.19 21.30
N LEU A 123 -0.37 10.07 21.97
CA LEU A 123 -1.68 10.51 21.50
C LEU A 123 -1.59 11.24 20.15
N ILE A 124 -0.61 12.13 19.99
CA ILE A 124 -0.45 12.87 18.74
C ILE A 124 0.08 11.94 17.64
N ALA A 125 1.01 11.01 17.95
CA ALA A 125 1.45 10.00 16.99
C ALA A 125 0.28 9.10 16.52
N LEU A 126 -0.62 8.70 17.42
CA LEU A 126 -1.84 7.98 17.10
C LEU A 126 -2.77 8.81 16.19
N LEU A 127 -2.92 10.10 16.49
CA LEU A 127 -3.72 11.02 15.68
C LEU A 127 -3.12 11.19 14.27
N VAL A 128 -1.81 11.35 14.15
CA VAL A 128 -1.10 11.39 12.85
C VAL A 128 -1.31 10.09 12.09
N ALA A 129 -1.20 8.93 12.73
CA ALA A 129 -1.44 7.64 12.11
C ALA A 129 -2.89 7.48 11.65
N PHE A 130 -3.88 7.98 12.42
CA PHE A 130 -5.28 7.99 12.04
C PHE A 130 -5.52 8.86 10.79
N PHE A 131 -4.98 10.08 10.77
CA PHE A 131 -5.10 10.95 9.58
C PHE A 131 -4.33 10.37 8.39
N SER A 132 -3.17 9.77 8.60
CA SER A 132 -2.42 9.09 7.54
C SER A 132 -3.21 7.93 6.92
N ALA A 133 -3.79 7.05 7.76
CA ALA A 133 -4.64 5.97 7.29
C ALA A 133 -5.92 6.49 6.59
N THR A 134 -6.48 7.61 7.06
CA THR A 134 -7.62 8.29 6.41
C THR A 134 -7.22 8.89 5.07
N GLN A 135 -6.03 9.49 4.97
CA GLN A 135 -5.46 9.97 3.72
C GLN A 135 -5.31 8.84 2.71
N ASP A 136 -4.75 7.69 3.14
CA ASP A 136 -4.59 6.51 2.28
C ASP A 136 -5.93 6.05 1.70
N ILE A 137 -6.97 5.92 2.54
CA ILE A 137 -8.33 5.55 2.09
C ILE A 137 -8.82 6.51 1.00
N ALA A 138 -8.67 7.81 1.22
CA ALA A 138 -9.19 8.84 0.31
C ALA A 138 -8.37 8.93 -0.99
N ILE A 139 -7.03 8.79 -0.94
CA ILE A 139 -6.15 8.78 -2.13
C ILE A 139 -6.39 7.52 -2.96
N ASP A 140 -6.53 6.35 -2.34
CA ASP A 140 -6.82 5.11 -3.04
C ASP A 140 -8.16 5.20 -3.80
N ALA A 141 -9.20 5.75 -3.14
CA ALA A 141 -10.48 5.99 -3.78
C ALA A 141 -10.39 7.02 -4.92
N TYR A 142 -9.66 8.13 -4.69
CA TYR A 142 -9.40 9.14 -5.72
C TYR A 142 -8.73 8.51 -6.95
N ARG A 143 -7.69 7.69 -6.76
CA ARG A 143 -6.95 7.02 -7.84
C ARG A 143 -7.85 6.14 -8.69
N ILE A 144 -8.74 5.37 -8.06
CA ILE A 144 -9.67 4.47 -8.75
C ILE A 144 -10.70 5.25 -9.56
N GLU A 145 -11.24 6.35 -8.98
CA GLU A 145 -12.28 7.16 -9.58
C GLU A 145 -11.76 8.13 -10.64
N ALA A 146 -10.51 8.60 -10.52
CA ALA A 146 -9.94 9.64 -11.39
C ALA A 146 -9.61 9.16 -12.81
N ALA A 147 -9.49 7.87 -13.05
CA ALA A 147 -9.05 7.36 -14.34
C ALA A 147 -9.79 6.09 -14.78
N ILE A 148 -9.81 5.89 -16.09
CA ILE A 148 -10.23 4.65 -16.72
C ILE A 148 -9.15 3.56 -16.53
N ASP A 149 -9.51 2.31 -16.73
CA ASP A 149 -8.65 1.15 -16.45
C ASP A 149 -7.28 1.21 -17.14
N LYS A 150 -7.22 1.81 -18.34
CA LYS A 150 -5.98 2.02 -19.11
C LYS A 150 -4.87 2.72 -18.30
N TYR A 151 -5.22 3.65 -17.40
CA TYR A 151 -4.27 4.44 -16.62
C TYR A 151 -3.94 3.85 -15.25
N GLN A 152 -4.68 2.83 -14.78
CA GLN A 152 -4.56 2.31 -13.42
C GLN A 152 -3.15 1.78 -13.11
N GLY A 153 -2.51 1.08 -14.05
CA GLY A 153 -1.14 0.60 -13.89
C GLY A 153 -0.13 1.73 -13.75
N ALA A 154 -0.20 2.75 -14.62
CA ALA A 154 0.69 3.91 -14.57
C ALA A 154 0.45 4.76 -13.31
N MET A 155 -0.81 4.94 -12.90
CA MET A 155 -1.15 5.65 -11.66
C MET A 155 -0.65 4.90 -10.42
N ALA A 156 -0.75 3.57 -10.40
CA ALA A 156 -0.21 2.74 -9.33
C ALA A 156 1.33 2.85 -9.25
N ALA A 157 2.03 2.78 -10.39
CA ALA A 157 3.49 2.92 -10.45
C ALA A 157 3.94 4.32 -9.98
N SER A 158 3.27 5.38 -10.43
CA SER A 158 3.58 6.76 -10.01
C SER A 158 3.31 6.99 -8.52
N TYR A 159 2.22 6.42 -7.99
CA TYR A 159 1.93 6.45 -6.56
C TYR A 159 3.04 5.76 -5.74
N ILE A 160 3.44 4.54 -6.14
CA ILE A 160 4.51 3.79 -5.48
C ILE A 160 5.84 4.55 -5.55
N PHE A 161 6.15 5.14 -6.70
CA PHE A 161 7.33 6.00 -6.83
C PHE A 161 7.35 7.12 -5.79
N GLY A 162 6.29 7.94 -5.74
CA GLY A 162 6.16 9.03 -4.78
C GLY A 162 6.24 8.55 -3.34
N TYR A 163 5.56 7.44 -3.02
CA TYR A 163 5.58 6.81 -1.70
C TYR A 163 7.00 6.39 -1.29
N ARG A 164 7.77 5.76 -2.19
CA ARG A 164 9.15 5.35 -1.93
C ARG A 164 10.10 6.53 -1.74
N VAL A 165 9.94 7.60 -2.54
CA VAL A 165 10.69 8.85 -2.34
C VAL A 165 10.41 9.44 -0.96
N ALA A 166 9.15 9.44 -0.52
CA ALA A 166 8.77 9.91 0.81
C ALA A 166 9.39 9.06 1.94
N LEU A 167 9.43 7.73 1.79
CA LEU A 167 10.08 6.87 2.78
C LEU A 167 11.57 7.18 2.90
N LEU A 168 12.26 7.43 1.78
CA LEU A 168 13.66 7.82 1.81
C LEU A 168 13.85 9.19 2.49
N PHE A 169 12.99 10.14 2.17
CA PHE A 169 13.02 11.49 2.73
C PHE A 169 12.68 11.52 4.23
N ALA A 170 11.61 10.82 4.63
CA ALA A 170 11.17 10.73 6.04
C ALA A 170 12.07 9.85 6.91
N GLY A 171 12.75 8.87 6.31
CA GLY A 171 13.74 8.03 6.99
C GLY A 171 15.12 8.69 6.99
N ALA A 172 15.90 8.46 5.95
CA ALA A 172 17.27 8.95 5.86
C ALA A 172 17.36 10.48 5.89
N GLY A 173 16.49 11.18 5.16
CA GLY A 173 16.49 12.65 5.13
C GLY A 173 16.21 13.27 6.50
N CYS A 174 15.21 12.76 7.22
CA CYS A 174 14.87 13.27 8.55
C CYS A 174 16.01 13.02 9.56
N LEU A 175 16.64 11.84 9.54
CA LEU A 175 17.79 11.54 10.40
C LEU A 175 18.98 12.47 10.10
N TYR A 176 19.23 12.72 8.80
CA TYR A 176 20.26 13.68 8.39
C TYR A 176 19.97 15.09 8.88
N PHE A 177 18.73 15.59 8.73
CA PHE A 177 18.36 16.88 9.31
C PHE A 177 18.45 16.90 10.83
N ALA A 178 18.11 15.80 11.51
CA ALA A 178 18.20 15.71 12.95
C ALA A 178 19.66 15.83 13.44
N GLU A 179 20.60 15.20 12.74
CA GLU A 179 22.04 15.27 13.05
C GLU A 179 22.57 16.70 12.96
N PHE A 180 22.22 17.47 11.93
CA PHE A 180 22.81 18.81 11.69
C PHE A 180 21.95 19.95 12.24
N LEU A 181 20.65 19.80 12.35
CA LEU A 181 19.73 20.87 12.72
C LEU A 181 18.95 20.58 14.03
N GLY A 182 19.06 19.36 14.53
CA GLY A 182 18.30 18.86 15.67
C GLY A 182 16.90 18.37 15.30
N TRP A 183 16.36 17.52 16.15
CA TRP A 183 15.07 16.81 15.93
C TRP A 183 13.88 17.76 15.74
N THR A 184 13.83 18.87 16.48
CA THR A 184 12.74 19.84 16.37
C THR A 184 12.61 20.39 14.96
N LEU A 185 13.72 20.90 14.39
CA LEU A 185 13.73 21.43 13.02
C LEU A 185 13.52 20.33 11.99
N ALA A 186 14.08 19.14 12.20
CA ALA A 186 13.87 18.00 11.30
C ALA A 186 12.37 17.67 11.17
N TYR A 187 11.62 17.55 12.27
CA TYR A 187 10.18 17.30 12.25
C TYR A 187 9.38 18.49 11.68
N GLN A 188 9.81 19.72 11.88
CA GLN A 188 9.18 20.90 11.25
C GLN A 188 9.35 20.88 9.73
N ILE A 189 10.53 20.54 9.23
CA ILE A 189 10.77 20.36 7.78
C ILE A 189 9.85 19.27 7.22
N MET A 190 9.71 18.15 7.93
CA MET A 190 8.79 17.07 7.54
C MET A 190 7.33 17.54 7.53
N ALA A 191 6.92 18.29 8.55
CA ALA A 191 5.56 18.86 8.63
C ALA A 191 5.28 19.83 7.46
N VAL A 192 6.23 20.70 7.10
CA VAL A 192 6.13 21.61 5.96
C VAL A 192 6.09 20.85 4.64
N SER A 193 6.79 19.72 4.54
CA SER A 193 6.82 18.91 3.31
C SER A 193 5.45 18.33 2.93
N ILE A 194 4.49 18.24 3.87
CA ILE A 194 3.11 17.83 3.58
C ILE A 194 2.40 18.82 2.65
N LEU A 195 2.87 20.07 2.57
CA LEU A 195 2.34 21.09 1.66
C LEU A 195 2.41 20.64 0.20
N ILE A 196 3.36 19.77 -0.18
CA ILE A 196 3.43 19.18 -1.52
C ILE A 196 2.11 18.47 -1.84
N GLY A 197 1.61 17.66 -0.91
CA GLY A 197 0.32 16.98 -1.05
C GLY A 197 -0.86 17.98 -1.05
N ILE A 198 -0.86 18.96 -0.15
CA ILE A 198 -1.91 19.98 -0.06
C ILE A 198 -2.03 20.75 -1.37
N PHE A 199 -0.93 21.25 -1.93
CA PHE A 199 -0.94 21.94 -3.22
C PHE A 199 -1.41 21.02 -4.35
N THR A 200 -0.99 19.74 -4.34
CA THR A 200 -1.45 18.78 -5.33
C THR A 200 -2.96 18.60 -5.28
N VAL A 201 -3.55 18.41 -4.09
CA VAL A 201 -5.00 18.27 -3.91
C VAL A 201 -5.76 19.51 -4.38
N LEU A 202 -5.20 20.70 -4.18
CA LEU A 202 -5.83 21.95 -4.63
C LEU A 202 -5.79 22.11 -6.16
N LEU A 203 -4.75 21.55 -6.83
CA LEU A 203 -4.55 21.67 -8.28
C LEU A 203 -5.29 20.59 -9.09
N VAL A 204 -5.49 19.39 -8.53
CA VAL A 204 -6.21 18.32 -9.25
C VAL A 204 -7.73 18.54 -9.21
N SER A 205 -8.42 17.97 -10.19
CA SER A 205 -9.89 18.01 -10.22
C SER A 205 -10.49 16.85 -9.43
N GLU A 206 -11.68 17.07 -8.84
CA GLU A 206 -12.47 15.99 -8.25
C GLU A 206 -12.89 14.99 -9.32
N PRO A 207 -12.76 13.67 -9.08
CA PRO A 207 -13.28 12.65 -9.97
C PRO A 207 -14.80 12.76 -10.11
N LYS A 208 -15.30 12.53 -11.31
CA LYS A 208 -16.76 12.45 -11.52
C LYS A 208 -17.25 11.10 -10.97
N LYS A 209 -18.20 11.14 -10.05
CA LYS A 209 -18.89 9.93 -9.62
C LYS A 209 -19.71 9.37 -10.79
N ASP A 210 -19.43 8.12 -11.12
CA ASP A 210 -20.20 7.41 -12.14
C ASP A 210 -21.46 6.83 -11.50
N GLU A 211 -22.58 7.56 -11.57
CA GLU A 211 -23.87 7.18 -10.96
C GLU A 211 -24.69 6.23 -11.87
N SER A 212 -24.20 5.94 -13.08
CA SER A 212 -25.02 5.36 -14.15
C SER A 212 -25.26 3.86 -14.08
N ASN A 213 -24.59 3.08 -13.21
CA ASN A 213 -24.66 1.62 -13.21
C ASN A 213 -25.04 0.99 -11.84
N PHE A 214 -25.90 1.66 -11.07
CA PHE A 214 -26.32 1.11 -9.77
C PHE A 214 -27.60 0.29 -9.88
N ASP A 215 -27.48 -1.03 -9.91
CA ASP A 215 -28.62 -1.89 -9.56
C ASP A 215 -28.76 -1.97 -8.03
N LEU A 216 -29.45 -0.98 -7.47
CA LEU A 216 -29.78 -0.88 -6.06
C LEU A 216 -30.87 -1.84 -5.59
N SER A 217 -31.34 -2.73 -6.45
CA SER A 217 -32.53 -3.56 -6.17
C SER A 217 -32.28 -4.62 -5.08
N ALA A 218 -31.12 -5.29 -5.13
CA ALA A 218 -30.71 -6.25 -4.09
C ALA A 218 -30.39 -5.56 -2.77
N GLU A 219 -29.73 -4.41 -2.85
CA GLU A 219 -29.35 -3.57 -1.71
C GLU A 219 -30.58 -3.04 -0.96
N LYS A 220 -31.56 -2.48 -1.68
CA LYS A 220 -32.82 -2.00 -1.11
C LYS A 220 -33.60 -3.09 -0.39
N LYS A 221 -33.63 -4.31 -0.93
CA LYS A 221 -34.30 -5.46 -0.27
C LYS A 221 -33.66 -5.84 1.06
N ILE A 222 -32.32 -5.90 1.12
CA ILE A 222 -31.59 -6.28 2.35
C ILE A 222 -31.71 -5.16 3.40
N ILE A 223 -31.57 -3.91 3.01
CA ILE A 223 -31.66 -2.76 3.91
C ILE A 223 -33.08 -2.63 4.48
N SER A 224 -34.10 -2.81 3.65
CA SER A 224 -35.49 -2.76 4.09
C SER A 224 -35.85 -3.88 5.09
N ALA A 225 -35.19 -5.03 5.00
CA ALA A 225 -35.41 -6.16 5.89
C ALA A 225 -34.71 -6.04 7.27
N ILE A 226 -33.60 -5.27 7.34
CA ILE A 226 -32.75 -5.21 8.54
C ILE A 226 -32.93 -3.91 9.33
N ALA A 227 -33.46 -2.82 8.75
CA ALA A 227 -33.29 -1.47 9.28
C ALA A 227 -34.49 -0.93 10.07
N VAL A 228 -34.34 -0.80 11.39
CA VAL A 228 -35.30 -0.23 12.34
C VAL A 228 -34.92 1.20 12.76
N GLY A 229 -34.57 2.08 11.82
CA GLY A 229 -34.28 3.48 12.14
C GLY A 229 -33.26 4.15 11.20
N PRO A 230 -33.21 5.51 11.17
CA PRO A 230 -32.40 6.22 10.20
C PRO A 230 -30.88 6.01 10.39
N LEU A 231 -30.41 5.93 11.63
CA LEU A 231 -28.99 5.68 11.94
C LEU A 231 -28.57 4.26 11.54
N PHE A 232 -29.43 3.28 11.82
CA PHE A 232 -29.17 1.88 11.47
C PHE A 232 -29.27 1.66 9.95
N LYS A 233 -30.18 2.35 9.27
CA LYS A 233 -30.22 2.42 7.80
C LYS A 233 -28.92 2.96 7.20
N TRP A 234 -28.42 4.07 7.74
CA TRP A 234 -27.16 4.65 7.30
C TRP A 234 -25.99 3.64 7.47
N PHE A 235 -25.91 3.04 8.66
CA PHE A 235 -24.85 2.05 8.96
C PHE A 235 -24.94 0.82 8.05
N ALA A 236 -26.13 0.23 7.91
CA ALA A 236 -26.35 -0.92 7.01
C ALA A 236 -25.98 -0.56 5.57
N THR A 237 -26.38 0.61 5.09
CA THR A 237 -26.03 1.08 3.74
C THR A 237 -24.53 1.37 3.59
N ALA A 238 -23.87 1.93 4.60
CA ALA A 238 -22.47 2.31 4.52
C ALA A 238 -21.52 1.10 4.68
N VAL A 239 -21.90 0.13 5.51
CA VAL A 239 -21.02 -0.99 5.85
C VAL A 239 -21.43 -2.28 5.11
N VAL A 240 -22.73 -2.65 5.12
CA VAL A 240 -23.19 -3.93 4.55
C VAL A 240 -23.25 -3.89 3.03
N SER A 241 -23.72 -2.78 2.44
CA SER A 241 -23.89 -2.68 0.99
C SER A 241 -22.61 -2.94 0.18
N PRO A 242 -21.42 -2.41 0.57
CA PRO A 242 -20.18 -2.70 -0.16
C PRO A 242 -19.83 -4.18 -0.22
N PHE A 243 -20.15 -4.94 0.85
CA PHE A 243 -19.93 -6.39 0.88
C PHE A 243 -20.95 -7.11 0.00
N VAL A 244 -22.24 -6.76 0.14
CA VAL A 244 -23.31 -7.36 -0.67
C VAL A 244 -23.06 -7.12 -2.15
N ASP A 245 -22.69 -5.90 -2.53
CA ASP A 245 -22.31 -5.57 -3.90
C ASP A 245 -21.16 -6.46 -4.40
N PHE A 246 -20.09 -6.57 -3.61
CA PHE A 246 -18.94 -7.40 -3.98
C PHE A 246 -19.31 -8.87 -4.21
N PHE A 247 -20.08 -9.45 -3.28
CA PHE A 247 -20.52 -10.85 -3.39
C PHE A 247 -21.54 -11.05 -4.52
N SER A 248 -22.46 -10.11 -4.73
CA SER A 248 -23.46 -10.21 -5.82
C SER A 248 -22.84 -10.10 -7.21
N ARG A 249 -21.83 -9.21 -7.38
CA ARG A 249 -21.10 -9.07 -8.65
C ARG A 249 -20.21 -10.24 -8.99
N ASN A 250 -19.58 -10.83 -7.99
CA ASN A 250 -18.57 -11.87 -8.20
C ASN A 250 -19.09 -13.28 -7.95
N GLY A 251 -20.31 -13.43 -7.37
CA GLY A 251 -20.94 -14.71 -7.12
C GLY A 251 -20.02 -15.71 -6.39
N LYS A 252 -19.89 -16.91 -6.94
CA LYS A 252 -19.04 -18.00 -6.39
C LYS A 252 -17.55 -17.64 -6.38
N PHE A 253 -17.10 -16.72 -7.25
CA PHE A 253 -15.71 -16.28 -7.36
C PHE A 253 -15.32 -15.28 -6.27
N ALA A 254 -16.27 -14.68 -5.56
CA ALA A 254 -15.98 -13.72 -4.50
C ALA A 254 -15.00 -14.28 -3.47
N LEU A 255 -15.21 -15.53 -3.02
CA LEU A 255 -14.32 -16.21 -2.06
C LEU A 255 -12.94 -16.50 -2.66
N LEU A 256 -12.86 -16.90 -3.92
CA LEU A 256 -11.58 -17.12 -4.62
C LEU A 256 -10.78 -15.83 -4.73
N ILE A 257 -11.44 -14.73 -5.05
CA ILE A 257 -10.82 -13.39 -5.12
C ILE A 257 -10.30 -12.98 -3.74
N LEU A 258 -11.10 -13.13 -2.67
CA LEU A 258 -10.67 -12.78 -1.31
C LEU A 258 -9.52 -13.67 -0.83
N LEU A 259 -9.55 -14.96 -1.14
CA LEU A 259 -8.44 -15.87 -0.86
C LEU A 259 -7.18 -15.43 -1.59
N PHE A 260 -7.29 -15.11 -2.88
CA PHE A 260 -6.17 -14.61 -3.67
C PHE A 260 -5.58 -13.33 -3.07
N ILE A 261 -6.40 -12.36 -2.71
CA ILE A 261 -5.98 -11.12 -2.04
C ILE A 261 -5.20 -11.43 -0.76
N SER A 262 -5.68 -12.40 0.03
CA SER A 262 -5.09 -12.79 1.31
C SER A 262 -3.71 -13.41 1.17
N VAL A 263 -3.45 -14.17 0.07
CA VAL A 263 -2.22 -14.94 -0.08
C VAL A 263 -1.19 -14.30 -1.01
N PHE A 264 -1.57 -13.32 -1.84
CA PHE A 264 -0.69 -12.76 -2.86
C PHE A 264 0.60 -12.17 -2.29
N ARG A 265 0.52 -11.47 -1.17
CA ARG A 265 1.67 -10.85 -0.51
C ARG A 265 2.26 -11.65 0.64
N LEU A 266 1.78 -12.87 0.83
CA LEU A 266 2.17 -13.69 1.97
C LEU A 266 3.67 -13.99 1.99
N SER A 267 4.21 -14.41 0.85
CA SER A 267 5.63 -14.71 0.63
C SER A 267 6.52 -13.50 0.94
N ASP A 268 6.21 -12.35 0.37
CA ASP A 268 6.96 -11.09 0.52
C ASP A 268 6.94 -10.57 1.97
N ILE A 269 5.75 -10.57 2.62
CA ILE A 269 5.62 -10.09 4.00
C ILE A 269 6.31 -11.05 5.00
N ALA A 270 6.18 -12.35 4.79
CA ALA A 270 6.81 -13.35 5.68
C ALA A 270 8.34 -13.23 5.63
N MET A 271 8.92 -13.11 4.42
CA MET A 271 10.36 -12.95 4.21
C MET A 271 10.88 -11.64 4.82
N GLY A 272 10.17 -10.53 4.62
CA GLY A 272 10.65 -9.19 4.94
C GLY A 272 11.04 -8.98 6.40
N ILE A 273 10.44 -9.71 7.36
CA ILE A 273 10.75 -9.59 8.79
C ILE A 273 12.14 -10.14 9.13
N MET A 274 12.54 -11.25 8.49
CA MET A 274 13.82 -11.89 8.74
C MET A 274 14.96 -11.36 7.85
N ALA A 275 14.66 -10.48 6.90
CA ALA A 275 15.67 -9.98 5.97
C ALA A 275 16.81 -9.21 6.67
N ASN A 276 16.48 -8.26 7.55
CA ASN A 276 17.53 -7.51 8.27
C ASN A 276 18.36 -8.37 9.24
N PRO A 277 17.76 -9.22 10.13
CA PRO A 277 18.51 -10.18 10.90
C PRO A 277 19.42 -11.05 10.04
N PHE A 278 18.92 -11.58 8.93
CA PHE A 278 19.68 -12.39 7.99
C PHE A 278 20.94 -11.70 7.48
N TYR A 279 20.86 -10.44 7.03
CA TYR A 279 22.04 -9.73 6.54
C TYR A 279 23.11 -9.57 7.61
N LEU A 280 22.70 -9.28 8.85
CA LEU A 280 23.62 -9.13 9.98
C LEU A 280 24.26 -10.47 10.38
N ASP A 281 23.46 -11.53 10.45
CA ASP A 281 23.93 -12.87 10.81
C ASP A 281 24.86 -13.46 9.73
N MET A 282 24.66 -13.07 8.46
CA MET A 282 25.61 -13.39 7.37
C MET A 282 26.92 -12.64 7.48
N GLY A 283 27.02 -11.57 8.31
CA GLY A 283 28.24 -10.79 8.50
C GLY A 283 28.36 -9.54 7.64
N TYR A 284 27.31 -9.14 6.93
CA TYR A 284 27.32 -7.85 6.22
C TYR A 284 27.33 -6.69 7.20
N SER A 285 28.17 -5.70 6.94
CA SER A 285 28.23 -4.47 7.74
C SER A 285 26.97 -3.61 7.59
N LEU A 286 26.68 -2.77 8.59
CA LEU A 286 25.57 -1.83 8.51
C LEU A 286 25.70 -0.87 7.32
N ALA A 287 26.92 -0.50 6.91
CA ALA A 287 27.19 0.37 5.77
C ALA A 287 26.85 -0.33 4.43
N GLU A 288 27.17 -1.61 4.30
CA GLU A 288 26.81 -2.43 3.13
C GLU A 288 25.31 -2.62 3.02
N ILE A 289 24.65 -2.92 4.16
CA ILE A 289 23.18 -3.03 4.20
C ILE A 289 22.53 -1.69 3.82
N ALA A 290 23.04 -0.57 4.36
CA ALA A 290 22.49 0.75 4.04
C ALA A 290 22.64 1.09 2.54
N SER A 291 23.82 0.86 1.96
CA SER A 291 24.10 1.21 0.57
C SER A 291 23.40 0.27 -0.43
N VAL A 292 23.48 -1.05 -0.20
CA VAL A 292 22.95 -2.03 -1.14
C VAL A 292 21.46 -2.25 -0.92
N VAL A 293 21.02 -2.55 0.31
CA VAL A 293 19.62 -2.91 0.53
C VAL A 293 18.72 -1.68 0.53
N LYS A 294 19.14 -0.57 1.15
CA LYS A 294 18.26 0.61 1.30
C LYS A 294 18.35 1.56 0.11
N ILE A 295 19.57 1.95 -0.32
CA ILE A 295 19.73 2.94 -1.40
C ILE A 295 19.60 2.27 -2.76
N PHE A 296 20.43 1.27 -3.06
CA PHE A 296 20.41 0.62 -4.37
C PHE A 296 19.10 -0.14 -4.59
N GLY A 297 18.61 -0.88 -3.58
CA GLY A 297 17.32 -1.57 -3.62
C GLY A 297 16.13 -0.63 -3.87
N PHE A 298 16.18 0.61 -3.39
CA PHE A 298 15.19 1.65 -3.70
C PHE A 298 15.06 1.89 -5.21
N PHE A 299 16.18 2.07 -5.92
CA PHE A 299 16.15 2.27 -7.38
C PHE A 299 15.62 1.04 -8.12
N MET A 300 15.97 -0.17 -7.66
CA MET A 300 15.45 -1.41 -8.23
C MET A 300 13.93 -1.54 -8.04
N THR A 301 13.40 -1.19 -6.87
CA THR A 301 11.94 -1.18 -6.62
C THR A 301 11.22 -0.22 -7.57
N ILE A 302 11.76 0.97 -7.77
CA ILE A 302 11.21 1.96 -8.72
C ILE A 302 11.21 1.41 -10.13
N ALA A 303 12.35 0.86 -10.59
CA ALA A 303 12.47 0.28 -11.92
C ALA A 303 11.43 -0.84 -12.15
N GLY A 304 11.25 -1.74 -11.17
CA GLY A 304 10.24 -2.80 -11.21
C GLY A 304 8.81 -2.25 -11.28
N SER A 305 8.51 -1.23 -10.49
CA SER A 305 7.19 -0.58 -10.49
C SER A 305 6.85 0.05 -11.85
N PHE A 306 7.78 0.79 -12.45
CA PHE A 306 7.56 1.40 -13.77
C PHE A 306 7.46 0.34 -14.87
N ALA A 307 8.30 -0.70 -14.84
CA ALA A 307 8.23 -1.82 -15.79
C ALA A 307 6.86 -2.50 -15.73
N CYS A 308 6.36 -2.77 -14.53
CA CYS A 308 5.01 -3.32 -14.33
C CYS A 308 3.92 -2.38 -14.85
N GLY A 309 4.01 -1.09 -14.54
CA GLY A 309 3.04 -0.09 -15.00
C GLY A 309 2.90 -0.09 -16.52
N LEU A 310 4.02 -0.15 -17.27
CA LEU A 310 4.03 -0.26 -18.72
C LEU A 310 3.39 -1.57 -19.22
N LEU A 311 3.71 -2.70 -18.56
CA LEU A 311 3.15 -4.01 -18.93
C LEU A 311 1.65 -4.10 -18.64
N VAL A 312 1.18 -3.51 -17.54
CA VAL A 312 -0.26 -3.43 -17.22
C VAL A 312 -1.01 -2.62 -18.30
N VAL A 313 -0.44 -1.51 -18.74
CA VAL A 313 -1.03 -0.69 -19.81
C VAL A 313 -1.09 -1.45 -21.13
N LYS A 314 -0.07 -2.24 -21.45
CA LYS A 314 0.04 -2.95 -22.74
C LYS A 314 -0.68 -4.29 -22.78
N TYR A 315 -0.56 -5.09 -21.73
CA TYR A 315 -1.03 -6.50 -21.69
C TYR A 315 -2.19 -6.74 -20.73
N GLY A 316 -2.69 -5.68 -20.07
CA GLY A 316 -3.68 -5.82 -19.01
C GLY A 316 -3.07 -6.31 -17.69
N ILE A 317 -3.93 -6.61 -16.70
CA ILE A 317 -3.53 -6.79 -15.31
C ILE A 317 -3.04 -8.21 -15.00
N TYR A 318 -3.66 -9.23 -15.59
CA TYR A 318 -3.45 -10.63 -15.15
C TYR A 318 -2.06 -11.20 -15.49
N ILE A 319 -1.49 -10.84 -16.66
CA ILE A 319 -0.14 -11.28 -17.05
C ILE A 319 0.92 -10.68 -16.12
N PRO A 320 0.96 -9.34 -15.89
CA PRO A 320 1.87 -8.77 -14.90
C PRO A 320 1.67 -9.35 -13.49
N LEU A 321 0.43 -9.64 -13.10
CA LEU A 321 0.13 -10.24 -11.80
C LEU A 321 0.77 -11.63 -11.63
N LEU A 322 0.67 -12.48 -12.67
CA LEU A 322 1.32 -13.79 -12.69
C LEU A 322 2.86 -13.67 -12.65
N VAL A 323 3.41 -12.81 -13.49
CA VAL A 323 4.86 -12.56 -13.53
C VAL A 323 5.36 -12.05 -12.18
N GLY A 324 4.65 -11.10 -11.55
CA GLY A 324 5.00 -10.57 -10.25
C GLY A 324 4.96 -11.64 -9.14
N ALA A 325 3.91 -12.47 -9.09
CA ALA A 325 3.79 -13.55 -8.11
C ALA A 325 4.93 -14.58 -8.28
N ALA A 326 5.22 -14.99 -9.51
CA ALA A 326 6.30 -15.92 -9.80
C ALA A 326 7.67 -15.33 -9.46
N ALA A 327 7.93 -14.08 -9.86
CA ALA A 327 9.20 -13.41 -9.60
C ALA A 327 9.50 -13.29 -8.10
N VAL A 328 8.53 -12.85 -7.28
CA VAL A 328 8.69 -12.76 -5.81
C VAL A 328 8.96 -14.13 -5.18
N SER A 329 8.24 -15.17 -5.60
CA SER A 329 8.52 -16.53 -5.09
C SER A 329 9.93 -17.02 -5.46
N MET A 330 10.39 -16.74 -6.69
CA MET A 330 11.72 -17.12 -7.15
C MET A 330 12.83 -16.34 -6.44
N THR A 331 12.64 -15.06 -6.13
CA THR A 331 13.65 -14.25 -5.43
C THR A 331 13.88 -14.74 -4.01
N ASN A 332 12.85 -15.25 -3.32
CA ASN A 332 13.04 -15.92 -2.03
C ASN A 332 13.95 -17.15 -2.11
N LEU A 333 13.94 -17.90 -3.22
CA LEU A 333 14.88 -18.98 -3.44
C LEU A 333 16.32 -18.48 -3.66
N LEU A 334 16.50 -17.27 -4.22
CA LEU A 334 17.81 -16.63 -4.30
C LEU A 334 18.35 -16.25 -2.92
N PHE A 335 17.50 -15.84 -1.97
CA PHE A 335 17.91 -15.65 -0.58
C PHE A 335 18.32 -16.98 0.09
N ALA A 336 17.61 -18.08 -0.20
CA ALA A 336 18.04 -19.41 0.27
C ALA A 336 19.43 -19.76 -0.26
N LEU A 337 19.71 -19.52 -1.54
CA LEU A 337 21.05 -19.72 -2.11
C LEU A 337 22.08 -18.77 -1.46
N LEU A 338 21.73 -17.50 -1.25
CA LEU A 338 22.63 -16.54 -0.61
C LEU A 338 23.02 -16.98 0.79
N SER A 339 22.09 -17.59 1.55
CA SER A 339 22.36 -18.08 2.92
C SER A 339 23.42 -19.19 3.00
N THR A 340 23.78 -19.80 1.88
CA THR A 340 24.81 -20.87 1.78
C THR A 340 26.15 -20.36 1.24
N GLN A 341 26.24 -19.07 0.90
CA GLN A 341 27.44 -18.46 0.33
C GLN A 341 28.20 -17.68 1.40
N GLU A 342 29.47 -17.37 1.13
CA GLU A 342 30.20 -16.38 1.92
C GLU A 342 29.66 -14.98 1.68
N PRO A 343 29.76 -14.07 2.67
CA PRO A 343 29.21 -12.72 2.55
C PRO A 343 30.01 -11.87 1.55
N GLU A 344 29.58 -11.84 0.32
CA GLU A 344 30.11 -11.00 -0.75
C GLU A 344 29.09 -9.93 -1.17
N ILE A 345 29.53 -8.67 -1.30
CA ILE A 345 28.67 -7.54 -1.73
C ILE A 345 28.04 -7.79 -3.10
N SER A 346 28.76 -8.41 -4.01
CA SER A 346 28.29 -8.75 -5.35
C SER A 346 27.07 -9.67 -5.33
N TYR A 347 27.09 -10.70 -4.50
CA TYR A 347 25.96 -11.62 -4.33
C TYR A 347 24.77 -10.93 -3.66
N LEU A 348 25.04 -10.15 -2.62
CA LEU A 348 24.00 -9.35 -1.97
C LEU A 348 23.35 -8.40 -2.98
N ALA A 349 24.13 -7.65 -3.76
CA ALA A 349 23.61 -6.71 -4.74
C ALA A 349 22.78 -7.41 -5.83
N ALA A 350 23.18 -8.60 -6.30
CA ALA A 350 22.43 -9.37 -7.27
C ALA A 350 21.07 -9.84 -6.72
N VAL A 351 21.04 -10.38 -5.50
CA VAL A 351 19.81 -10.85 -4.85
C VAL A 351 18.89 -9.67 -4.53
N ILE A 352 19.41 -8.58 -3.98
CA ILE A 352 18.64 -7.35 -3.69
C ILE A 352 18.10 -6.72 -4.97
N SER A 353 18.84 -6.75 -6.09
CA SER A 353 18.34 -6.27 -7.39
C SER A 353 17.10 -7.06 -7.80
N ALA A 354 17.19 -8.38 -7.81
CA ALA A 354 16.12 -9.27 -8.22
C ALA A 354 14.90 -9.10 -7.29
N ASP A 355 15.12 -9.09 -5.98
CA ASP A 355 14.07 -9.00 -4.96
C ASP A 355 13.32 -7.66 -5.03
N ASN A 356 14.02 -6.55 -4.99
CA ASN A 356 13.38 -5.23 -5.01
C ASN A 356 12.71 -4.92 -6.35
N LEU A 357 13.28 -5.37 -7.48
CA LEU A 357 12.66 -5.23 -8.79
C LEU A 357 11.37 -6.05 -8.87
N SER A 358 11.38 -7.30 -8.42
CA SER A 358 10.20 -8.17 -8.39
C SER A 358 9.15 -7.67 -7.39
N GLY A 359 9.57 -7.19 -6.22
CA GLY A 359 8.69 -6.64 -5.19
C GLY A 359 7.98 -5.37 -5.66
N GLY A 360 8.71 -4.43 -6.32
CA GLY A 360 8.12 -3.23 -6.91
C GLY A 360 7.15 -3.57 -8.05
N PHE A 361 7.53 -4.53 -8.89
CA PHE A 361 6.71 -5.04 -9.98
C PHE A 361 5.40 -5.66 -9.44
N ALA A 362 5.50 -6.61 -8.51
CA ALA A 362 4.36 -7.30 -7.93
C ALA A 362 3.42 -6.34 -7.17
N ALA A 363 3.98 -5.39 -6.41
CA ALA A 363 3.19 -4.38 -5.72
C ALA A 363 2.36 -3.53 -6.68
N THR A 364 2.94 -3.09 -7.80
CA THR A 364 2.25 -2.29 -8.82
C THR A 364 1.14 -3.09 -9.51
N ALA A 365 1.40 -4.34 -9.90
CA ALA A 365 0.40 -5.23 -10.49
C ALA A 365 -0.77 -5.45 -9.54
N PHE A 366 -0.47 -5.68 -8.27
CA PHE A 366 -1.50 -5.97 -7.27
C PHE A 366 -2.36 -4.75 -6.92
N VAL A 367 -1.74 -3.57 -6.79
CA VAL A 367 -2.46 -2.30 -6.59
C VAL A 367 -3.40 -2.03 -7.78
N ALA A 368 -2.94 -2.26 -9.01
CA ALA A 368 -3.77 -2.14 -10.22
C ALA A 368 -4.93 -3.17 -10.21
N TYR A 369 -4.67 -4.41 -9.78
CA TYR A 369 -5.69 -5.45 -9.64
C TYR A 369 -6.75 -5.08 -8.60
N LEU A 370 -6.36 -4.70 -7.39
CA LEU A 370 -7.30 -4.27 -6.36
C LEU A 370 -8.18 -3.11 -6.84
N SER A 371 -7.60 -2.18 -7.60
CA SER A 371 -8.34 -1.06 -8.19
C SER A 371 -9.40 -1.55 -9.18
N SER A 372 -9.06 -2.53 -10.03
CA SER A 372 -9.95 -3.02 -11.08
C SER A 372 -11.18 -3.78 -10.56
N ILE A 373 -11.04 -4.46 -9.41
CA ILE A 373 -12.16 -5.20 -8.79
C ILE A 373 -13.02 -4.34 -7.86
N THR A 374 -12.55 -3.13 -7.53
CA THR A 374 -13.25 -2.21 -6.63
C THR A 374 -14.37 -1.50 -7.37
N ASN A 375 -15.59 -1.52 -6.80
CA ASN A 375 -16.71 -0.77 -7.35
C ASN A 375 -16.55 0.73 -7.05
N ARG A 376 -16.67 1.56 -8.09
CA ARG A 376 -16.58 3.02 -7.99
C ARG A 376 -17.61 3.66 -7.05
N ALA A 377 -18.69 2.94 -6.72
CA ALA A 377 -19.67 3.37 -5.75
C ALA A 377 -19.22 3.25 -4.30
N TYR A 378 -18.31 2.31 -4.02
CA TYR A 378 -17.85 1.95 -2.68
C TYR A 378 -16.33 1.93 -2.61
N THR A 379 -15.67 2.78 -3.38
CA THR A 379 -14.22 2.73 -3.60
C THR A 379 -13.41 2.72 -2.31
N ALA A 380 -13.68 3.64 -1.39
CA ALA A 380 -12.94 3.74 -0.15
C ALA A 380 -13.15 2.50 0.73
N THR A 381 -14.39 2.04 0.88
CA THR A 381 -14.73 0.91 1.75
C THR A 381 -14.22 -0.42 1.21
N GLN A 382 -14.48 -0.70 -0.08
CA GLN A 382 -14.03 -1.96 -0.70
C GLN A 382 -12.50 -2.03 -0.79
N TYR A 383 -11.85 -0.95 -1.22
CA TYR A 383 -10.40 -0.95 -1.33
C TYR A 383 -9.71 -1.03 0.05
N ALA A 384 -10.26 -0.36 1.08
CA ALA A 384 -9.76 -0.48 2.45
C ALA A 384 -9.90 -1.92 2.98
N LEU A 385 -11.01 -2.60 2.68
CA LEU A 385 -11.19 -4.02 3.01
C LEU A 385 -10.11 -4.87 2.36
N PHE A 386 -9.93 -4.73 1.04
CA PHE A 386 -8.95 -5.52 0.29
C PHE A 386 -7.52 -5.26 0.78
N SER A 387 -7.15 -4.00 1.01
CA SER A 387 -5.83 -3.64 1.51
C SER A 387 -5.57 -4.11 2.95
N SER A 388 -6.60 -4.18 3.79
CA SER A 388 -6.50 -4.77 5.13
C SER A 388 -6.34 -6.29 5.05
N LEU A 389 -7.13 -6.94 4.22
CA LEU A 389 -7.08 -8.40 3.99
C LEU A 389 -5.74 -8.83 3.39
N MET A 390 -5.17 -8.05 2.47
CA MET A 390 -3.87 -8.27 1.85
C MET A 390 -2.74 -8.38 2.88
N THR A 391 -2.78 -7.58 3.93
CA THR A 391 -1.66 -7.47 4.88
C THR A 391 -1.82 -8.34 6.12
N PHE A 392 -3.05 -8.63 6.53
CA PHE A 392 -3.34 -9.32 7.78
C PHE A 392 -2.75 -10.73 7.87
N PRO A 393 -2.97 -11.65 6.89
CA PRO A 393 -2.43 -13.00 6.97
C PRO A 393 -0.90 -13.02 6.96
N GLY A 394 -0.28 -12.18 6.13
CA GLY A 394 1.16 -12.05 6.06
C GLY A 394 1.78 -11.60 7.39
N LYS A 395 1.19 -10.58 8.02
CA LYS A 395 1.64 -10.09 9.34
C LYS A 395 1.44 -11.14 10.44
N PHE A 396 0.34 -11.89 10.39
CA PHE A 396 0.09 -12.97 11.36
C PHE A 396 1.12 -14.09 11.23
N ILE A 397 1.33 -14.60 10.03
CA ILE A 397 2.29 -15.70 9.76
C ILE A 397 3.73 -15.24 10.00
N SER A 398 4.08 -14.02 9.66
CA SER A 398 5.43 -13.51 9.87
C SER A 398 5.86 -13.44 11.35
N GLY A 399 4.90 -13.43 12.28
CA GLY A 399 5.21 -13.56 13.71
C GLY A 399 5.88 -14.89 14.08
N PHE A 400 5.70 -15.94 13.27
CA PHE A 400 6.33 -17.25 13.46
C PHE A 400 7.68 -17.39 12.72
N SER A 401 8.08 -16.42 11.92
CA SER A 401 9.30 -16.47 11.10
C SER A 401 10.55 -16.77 11.91
N GLY A 402 10.70 -16.15 13.09
CA GLY A 402 11.83 -16.39 13.98
C GLY A 402 11.92 -17.84 14.47
N LEU A 403 10.77 -18.47 14.80
CA LEU A 403 10.74 -19.86 15.22
C LEU A 403 11.21 -20.80 14.10
N VAL A 404 10.86 -20.50 12.84
CA VAL A 404 11.32 -21.28 11.69
C VAL A 404 12.84 -21.15 11.51
N VAL A 405 13.37 -19.94 11.64
CA VAL A 405 14.82 -19.69 11.55
C VAL A 405 15.57 -20.37 12.68
N ASP A 406 15.06 -20.31 13.92
CA ASP A 406 15.70 -20.93 15.09
C ASP A 406 15.78 -22.46 15.00
N HIS A 407 14.82 -23.11 14.31
CA HIS A 407 14.80 -24.58 14.16
C HIS A 407 15.48 -25.09 12.88
N GLY A 408 15.28 -24.40 11.76
CA GLY A 408 15.72 -24.85 10.43
C GLY A 408 16.80 -23.99 9.77
N GLY A 409 17.14 -22.86 10.38
CA GLY A 409 18.04 -21.87 9.79
C GLY A 409 17.44 -21.05 8.66
N TYR A 410 18.23 -20.15 8.10
CA TYR A 410 17.78 -19.22 7.04
C TYR A 410 17.49 -19.92 5.72
N PHE A 411 18.21 -20.98 5.38
CA PHE A 411 17.98 -21.72 4.12
C PHE A 411 16.55 -22.27 4.08
N ASP A 412 16.16 -23.04 5.09
CA ASP A 412 14.82 -23.64 5.17
C ASP A 412 13.73 -22.57 5.26
N PHE A 413 14.00 -21.47 6.00
CA PHE A 413 13.09 -20.34 6.10
C PHE A 413 12.80 -19.71 4.74
N PHE A 414 13.82 -19.42 3.92
CA PHE A 414 13.62 -18.80 2.60
C PHE A 414 12.98 -19.75 1.59
N ILE A 415 13.27 -21.06 1.68
CA ILE A 415 12.54 -22.06 0.89
C ILE A 415 11.05 -22.04 1.26
N LEU A 416 10.72 -22.07 2.54
CA LEU A 416 9.33 -21.98 3.00
C LEU A 416 8.67 -20.68 2.55
N ALA A 417 9.35 -19.53 2.70
CA ALA A 417 8.86 -18.24 2.23
C ALA A 417 8.57 -18.24 0.72
N GLY A 418 9.44 -18.83 -0.09
CA GLY A 418 9.22 -19.04 -1.54
C GLY A 418 7.99 -19.90 -1.81
N MET A 419 7.81 -21.00 -1.06
CA MET A 419 6.66 -21.90 -1.20
C MET A 419 5.33 -21.22 -0.82
N LEU A 420 5.34 -20.27 0.12
CA LEU A 420 4.16 -19.48 0.46
C LEU A 420 3.63 -18.62 -0.70
N GLY A 421 4.42 -18.41 -1.75
CA GLY A 421 3.97 -17.75 -2.98
C GLY A 421 3.24 -18.67 -3.97
N LEU A 422 3.39 -20.00 -3.87
CA LEU A 422 2.77 -20.95 -4.80
C LEU A 422 1.23 -20.85 -4.84
N PRO A 423 0.52 -20.72 -3.72
CA PRO A 423 -0.94 -20.53 -3.74
C PRO A 423 -1.36 -19.32 -4.59
N ALA A 424 -0.63 -18.21 -4.52
CA ALA A 424 -0.94 -17.02 -5.31
C ALA A 424 -0.76 -17.30 -6.82
N ILE A 425 0.32 -17.95 -7.22
CA ILE A 425 0.59 -18.36 -8.62
C ILE A 425 -0.54 -19.24 -9.14
N ILE A 426 -0.89 -20.29 -8.37
CA ILE A 426 -1.97 -21.23 -8.75
C ILE A 426 -3.30 -20.48 -8.93
N LEU A 427 -3.64 -19.59 -8.00
CA LEU A 427 -4.89 -18.83 -8.07
C LEU A 427 -4.94 -17.88 -9.26
N VAL A 428 -3.82 -17.22 -9.63
CA VAL A 428 -3.76 -16.40 -10.85
C VAL A 428 -3.94 -17.26 -12.11
N LEU A 429 -3.31 -18.44 -12.17
CA LEU A 429 -3.48 -19.37 -13.29
C LEU A 429 -4.94 -19.85 -13.40
N VAL A 430 -5.60 -20.17 -12.28
CA VAL A 430 -7.02 -20.53 -12.26
C VAL A 430 -7.88 -19.38 -12.77
N MET A 431 -7.60 -18.14 -12.33
CA MET A 431 -8.33 -16.96 -12.82
C MET A 431 -8.11 -16.74 -14.32
N LEU A 432 -6.88 -16.84 -14.81
CA LEU A 432 -6.56 -16.72 -16.23
C LEU A 432 -7.28 -17.79 -17.07
N TRP A 433 -7.27 -19.04 -16.62
CA TRP A 433 -7.95 -20.14 -17.32
C TRP A 433 -9.46 -19.92 -17.37
N TYR A 434 -10.05 -19.55 -16.28
CA TYR A 434 -11.49 -19.31 -16.19
C TYR A 434 -11.93 -18.16 -17.10
N PHE A 435 -11.28 -17.01 -17.03
CA PHE A 435 -11.63 -15.83 -17.84
C PHE A 435 -11.35 -16.03 -19.35
N SER A 436 -10.37 -16.87 -19.70
CA SER A 436 -10.15 -17.24 -21.10
C SER A 436 -11.24 -18.17 -21.65
N THR A 437 -11.90 -18.93 -20.78
CA THR A 437 -12.96 -19.87 -21.16
C THR A 437 -14.32 -19.18 -21.29
N ASP A 438 -14.63 -18.22 -20.39
CA ASP A 438 -15.88 -17.42 -20.45
C ASP A 438 -15.98 -16.56 -21.72
N GLN A 439 -14.85 -16.02 -22.20
CA GLN A 439 -14.82 -15.25 -23.46
C GLN A 439 -15.08 -16.11 -24.71
N LYS A 440 -14.94 -17.42 -24.63
CA LYS A 440 -15.26 -18.34 -25.74
C LYS A 440 -16.73 -18.77 -25.80
N ILE A 441 -17.50 -18.48 -24.75
CA ILE A 441 -18.90 -18.94 -24.60
C ILE A 441 -19.91 -17.85 -25.01
N GLU A 442 -19.51 -16.59 -25.15
CA GLU A 442 -20.29 -15.55 -25.80
C GLU A 442 -19.80 -15.32 -27.25
N PRO A 443 -20.32 -16.02 -28.25
CA PRO A 443 -20.14 -15.60 -29.64
C PRO A 443 -21.05 -14.39 -29.92
N ASN A 444 -20.45 -13.35 -30.50
CA ASN A 444 -21.05 -12.11 -31.05
C ASN A 444 -22.55 -12.16 -31.35
#